data_d405fbbd1737b71f85c623db5320fb0d
#
_entry.id   d405fbbd1737b71f85c623db5320fb0d
#
_cell.length_a   1.000
_cell.length_b   1.000
_cell.length_c   1.000
_cell.angle_alpha   90.00
_cell.angle_beta   90.00
_cell.angle_gamma   90.00
#
_symmetry.space_group_name_H-M   'P 1'
#
loop_
_entity.id
_entity.type
_entity.pdbx_description
1 polymer ?
#
loop_
_entity_poly.entity_id
_entity_poly.type
_entity_poly.pdbx_seq_one_letter_code
_entity_poly.pdbx_strand_id
1 'polypeptide(L)'
;MKQLHENEKKLCIMALADGPVALADGPAATTHPMISYPPLYTLQPVAETREKQLSIWVKMILEWAESTNTWSVDAGQIPLWENASISRRLSDAGIRSVIARLISTRNAAWEDDEGSDADPKDVAASTAAAPGTVSGRRLRLMWRSPAEVGSELIEFVRKTGMSGGIYTLFELQESFRRMDPWLLREAVKCLEEKGLAVLMGGSSVPDQEGVKFANE
;
A
#
# COMPACT_ATOMS: atom_id res chain seq x y z
N MET A 1 23.48 -18.86 18.18
CA MET A 1 23.35 -18.21 16.86
C MET A 1 23.12 -19.20 15.70
N LYS A 2 23.76 -20.35 15.63
CA LYS A 2 23.54 -21.37 14.59
C LYS A 2 22.11 -21.98 14.61
N GLN A 3 21.54 -22.19 15.78
CA GLN A 3 20.21 -22.82 15.95
C GLN A 3 19.04 -21.94 15.49
N LEU A 4 19.16 -20.62 15.58
CA LEU A 4 18.14 -19.67 15.10
C LEU A 4 18.11 -19.62 13.56
N HIS A 5 19.26 -19.69 12.90
CA HIS A 5 19.36 -19.67 11.43
C HIS A 5 18.87 -20.98 10.79
N GLU A 6 18.98 -22.08 11.51
CA GLU A 6 18.52 -23.41 11.08
C GLU A 6 16.99 -23.54 11.23
N ASN A 7 16.40 -22.92 12.25
CA ASN A 7 14.95 -22.84 12.42
C ASN A 7 14.27 -21.92 11.36
N GLU A 8 14.91 -20.82 10.99
CA GLU A 8 14.40 -19.96 9.91
C GLU A 8 14.44 -20.66 8.54
N LYS A 9 15.50 -21.43 8.27
CA LYS A 9 15.58 -22.26 7.06
C LYS A 9 14.57 -23.42 7.06
N LYS A 10 14.33 -24.06 8.20
CA LYS A 10 13.30 -25.10 8.32
C LYS A 10 11.90 -24.54 8.16
N LEU A 11 11.61 -23.36 8.70
CA LEU A 11 10.31 -22.69 8.54
C LEU A 11 10.05 -22.33 7.06
N CYS A 12 11.08 -21.88 6.34
CA CYS A 12 10.98 -21.58 4.91
C CYS A 12 10.79 -22.82 4.03
N ILE A 13 11.37 -23.98 4.43
CA ILE A 13 11.28 -25.24 3.67
C ILE A 13 9.96 -25.97 3.95
N MET A 14 9.39 -25.85 5.15
CA MET A 14 8.07 -26.46 5.45
C MET A 14 6.90 -25.71 4.81
N ALA A 15 7.05 -24.43 4.41
CA ALA A 15 6.03 -23.67 3.72
C ALA A 15 5.90 -24.01 2.22
N LEU A 16 6.79 -24.85 1.67
CA LEU A 16 6.81 -25.20 0.24
C LEU A 16 6.25 -26.61 -0.06
N ALA A 17 5.79 -27.35 0.93
CA ALA A 17 5.49 -28.78 0.78
C ALA A 17 4.00 -29.18 0.77
N ASP A 18 3.05 -28.30 1.05
CA ASP A 18 1.63 -28.65 1.02
C ASP A 18 0.84 -27.79 0.03
N GLY A 19 0.17 -28.50 -0.89
CA GLY A 19 -0.63 -27.90 -1.96
C GLY A 19 -1.85 -27.12 -1.48
N PRO A 20 -2.65 -26.55 -2.41
CA PRO A 20 -3.66 -25.55 -2.08
C PRO A 20 -4.78 -26.12 -1.22
N VAL A 21 -4.85 -25.70 0.02
CA VAL A 21 -6.03 -25.91 0.87
C VAL A 21 -7.12 -24.95 0.39
N ALA A 22 -8.18 -25.50 -0.17
CA ALA A 22 -9.37 -24.74 -0.55
C ALA A 22 -9.95 -24.03 0.70
N LEU A 23 -9.95 -22.70 0.67
CA LEU A 23 -10.54 -21.87 1.72
C LEU A 23 -11.97 -21.51 1.36
N ALA A 24 -12.85 -21.75 2.32
CA ALA A 24 -14.26 -21.43 2.31
C ALA A 24 -14.52 -19.92 2.24
N ASP A 25 -15.65 -19.55 1.67
CA ASP A 25 -16.20 -18.21 1.44
C ASP A 25 -15.91 -17.18 2.53
N GLY A 26 -14.95 -16.28 2.26
CA GLY A 26 -14.68 -15.06 2.99
C GLY A 26 -13.99 -14.06 2.07
N PRO A 27 -14.07 -12.73 2.32
CA PRO A 27 -13.47 -11.74 1.44
C PRO A 27 -11.98 -12.00 1.28
N ALA A 28 -11.51 -11.99 0.03
CA ALA A 28 -10.18 -12.34 -0.48
C ALA A 28 -9.09 -12.47 0.60
N ALA A 29 -8.98 -13.68 1.16
CA ALA A 29 -7.99 -13.96 2.19
C ALA A 29 -6.60 -13.90 1.55
N THR A 30 -5.69 -13.11 2.13
CA THR A 30 -4.29 -13.21 1.72
C THR A 30 -3.80 -14.65 1.93
N THR A 31 -3.18 -15.21 0.90
CA THR A 31 -2.59 -16.55 0.94
C THR A 31 -1.24 -16.58 1.66
N HIS A 32 -0.86 -15.47 2.30
CA HIS A 32 0.44 -15.37 2.98
C HIS A 32 0.54 -16.40 4.12
N PRO A 33 1.54 -17.29 4.13
CA PRO A 33 1.59 -18.42 5.07
C PRO A 33 1.66 -17.99 6.55
N MET A 34 2.12 -16.76 6.83
CA MET A 34 2.22 -16.24 8.19
C MET A 34 0.89 -15.77 8.78
N ILE A 35 -0.20 -15.68 7.99
CA ILE A 35 -1.50 -15.20 8.50
C ILE A 35 -2.07 -16.11 9.62
N SER A 36 -1.72 -17.39 9.60
CA SER A 36 -2.16 -18.37 10.60
C SER A 36 -1.17 -18.56 11.76
N TYR A 37 -0.14 -17.70 11.86
CA TYR A 37 0.86 -17.78 12.93
C TYR A 37 0.46 -16.92 14.13
N PRO A 38 0.02 -17.53 15.29
CA PRO A 38 -0.56 -16.77 16.41
C PRO A 38 0.36 -15.67 16.99
N PRO A 39 1.70 -15.85 17.10
CA PRO A 39 2.59 -14.81 17.61
C PRO A 39 2.60 -13.53 16.76
N LEU A 40 2.19 -13.60 15.50
CA LEU A 40 2.09 -12.43 14.61
C LEU A 40 1.09 -11.40 15.13
N TYR A 41 0.04 -11.85 15.85
CA TYR A 41 -1.04 -11.00 16.40
C TYR A 41 -0.71 -10.39 17.77
N THR A 42 0.48 -10.66 18.30
CA THR A 42 0.93 -10.06 19.57
C THR A 42 2.19 -9.23 19.30
N LEU A 43 2.11 -7.92 19.57
CA LEU A 43 3.24 -7.01 19.33
C LEU A 43 4.46 -7.47 20.12
N GLN A 44 5.55 -7.73 19.43
CA GLN A 44 6.76 -8.28 20.04
C GLN A 44 7.51 -7.22 20.85
N PRO A 45 7.94 -7.52 22.08
CA PRO A 45 8.64 -6.56 22.93
C PRO A 45 10.05 -6.24 22.46
N VAL A 46 10.75 -7.21 21.88
CA VAL A 46 12.12 -7.05 21.39
C VAL A 46 12.12 -6.29 20.07
N ALA A 47 12.89 -5.21 19.98
CA ALA A 47 12.88 -4.30 18.83
C ALA A 47 13.18 -5.02 17.50
N GLU A 48 14.21 -5.86 17.45
CA GLU A 48 14.58 -6.58 16.23
C GLU A 48 13.46 -7.54 15.74
N THR A 49 12.85 -8.28 16.68
CA THR A 49 11.74 -9.19 16.36
C THR A 49 10.50 -8.42 15.93
N ARG A 50 10.23 -7.28 16.58
CA ARG A 50 9.12 -6.38 16.22
C ARG A 50 9.30 -5.80 14.82
N GLU A 51 10.50 -5.37 14.44
CA GLU A 51 10.78 -4.87 13.08
C GLU A 51 10.51 -5.93 12.01
N LYS A 52 10.93 -7.16 12.24
CA LYS A 52 10.63 -8.29 11.37
C LYS A 52 9.13 -8.56 11.30
N GLN A 53 8.43 -8.54 12.43
CA GLN A 53 6.98 -8.69 12.51
C GLN A 53 6.25 -7.59 11.71
N LEU A 54 6.62 -6.32 11.92
CA LEU A 54 6.02 -5.19 11.21
C LEU A 54 6.28 -5.28 9.69
N SER A 55 7.46 -5.73 9.27
CA SER A 55 7.76 -5.92 7.84
C SER A 55 6.90 -7.02 7.21
N ILE A 56 6.60 -8.09 7.94
CA ILE A 56 5.67 -9.13 7.48
C ILE A 56 4.26 -8.57 7.33
N TRP A 57 3.79 -7.77 8.30
CA TRP A 57 2.48 -7.10 8.22
C TRP A 57 2.37 -6.17 7.02
N VAL A 58 3.40 -5.34 6.78
CA VAL A 58 3.44 -4.44 5.60
C VAL A 58 3.27 -5.25 4.32
N LYS A 59 4.05 -6.33 4.16
CA LYS A 59 3.97 -7.19 2.98
C LYS A 59 2.58 -7.79 2.81
N MET A 60 2.00 -8.36 3.86
CA MET A 60 0.67 -8.98 3.81
C MET A 60 -0.42 -7.98 3.40
N ILE A 61 -0.36 -6.76 3.95
CA ILE A 61 -1.35 -5.71 3.63
C ILE A 61 -1.22 -5.27 2.18
N LEU A 62 -0.01 -5.09 1.66
CA LEU A 62 0.21 -4.70 0.27
C LEU A 62 -0.21 -5.81 -0.70
N GLU A 63 0.11 -7.07 -0.42
CA GLU A 63 -0.35 -8.23 -1.21
C GLU A 63 -1.89 -8.34 -1.22
N TRP A 64 -2.53 -8.14 -0.06
CA TRP A 64 -3.99 -8.10 0.03
C TRP A 64 -4.57 -6.93 -0.78
N ALA A 65 -4.02 -5.72 -0.64
CA ALA A 65 -4.48 -4.54 -1.34
C ALA A 65 -4.34 -4.70 -2.87
N GLU A 66 -3.24 -5.28 -3.33
CA GLU A 66 -3.01 -5.61 -4.74
C GLU A 66 -4.04 -6.63 -5.24
N SER A 67 -4.23 -7.73 -4.51
CA SER A 67 -5.16 -8.80 -4.91
C SER A 67 -6.62 -8.36 -4.98
N THR A 68 -7.00 -7.40 -4.13
CA THR A 68 -8.36 -6.82 -4.09
C THR A 68 -8.50 -5.52 -4.86
N ASN A 69 -7.43 -5.04 -5.49
CA ASN A 69 -7.33 -3.73 -6.14
C ASN A 69 -7.82 -2.58 -5.22
N THR A 70 -7.44 -2.65 -3.94
CA THR A 70 -7.84 -1.68 -2.93
C THR A 70 -6.77 -0.60 -2.79
N TRP A 71 -7.12 0.64 -3.09
CA TRP A 71 -6.24 1.81 -2.98
C TRP A 71 -6.49 2.65 -1.73
N SER A 72 -7.72 2.61 -1.21
CA SER A 72 -8.13 3.35 -0.03
C SER A 72 -9.04 2.49 0.83
N VAL A 73 -8.81 2.51 2.14
CA VAL A 73 -9.54 1.70 3.11
C VAL A 73 -9.65 2.41 4.45
N ASP A 74 -10.73 2.17 5.21
CA ASP A 74 -10.76 2.51 6.63
C ASP A 74 -9.69 1.70 7.37
N ALA A 75 -8.75 2.39 8.00
CA ALA A 75 -7.61 1.79 8.64
C ALA A 75 -7.97 0.75 9.72
N GLY A 76 -9.13 0.92 10.38
CA GLY A 76 -9.66 -0.03 11.36
C GLY A 76 -10.36 -1.25 10.76
N GLN A 77 -10.71 -1.19 9.46
CA GLN A 77 -11.52 -2.21 8.78
C GLN A 77 -10.71 -3.09 7.82
N ILE A 78 -9.38 -3.05 7.86
CA ILE A 78 -8.56 -3.98 7.10
C ILE A 78 -8.83 -5.41 7.61
N PRO A 79 -9.28 -6.35 6.75
CA PRO A 79 -9.75 -7.67 7.21
C PRO A 79 -8.66 -8.51 7.86
N LEU A 80 -7.39 -8.20 7.59
CA LEU A 80 -6.25 -8.94 8.12
C LEU A 80 -6.02 -8.74 9.63
N TRP A 81 -6.62 -7.71 10.25
CA TRP A 81 -6.46 -7.46 11.68
C TRP A 81 -6.99 -8.58 12.56
N GLU A 82 -7.92 -9.38 12.03
CA GLU A 82 -8.55 -10.49 12.75
C GLU A 82 -8.48 -11.78 11.90
N ASN A 83 -8.13 -12.87 12.56
CA ASN A 83 -8.19 -14.20 11.97
C ASN A 83 -9.03 -15.11 12.84
N ALA A 84 -10.26 -15.36 12.40
CA ALA A 84 -11.24 -16.17 13.13
C ALA A 84 -10.80 -17.65 13.23
N SER A 85 -10.05 -18.17 12.26
CA SER A 85 -9.62 -19.57 12.23
C SER A 85 -8.70 -19.95 13.39
N ILE A 86 -7.93 -18.97 13.89
CA ILE A 86 -7.03 -19.11 15.03
C ILE A 86 -7.49 -18.30 16.25
N SER A 87 -8.69 -17.67 16.17
CA SER A 87 -9.26 -16.81 17.21
C SER A 87 -8.28 -15.74 17.71
N ARG A 88 -7.66 -15.02 16.77
CA ARG A 88 -6.68 -13.97 17.06
C ARG A 88 -7.06 -12.67 16.36
N ARG A 89 -6.84 -11.57 17.09
CA ARG A 89 -6.93 -10.19 16.57
C ARG A 89 -5.71 -9.40 17.02
N LEU A 90 -5.20 -8.55 16.14
CA LEU A 90 -4.15 -7.61 16.48
C LEU A 90 -4.71 -6.50 17.38
N SER A 91 -4.01 -6.16 18.46
CA SER A 91 -4.42 -5.07 19.36
C SER A 91 -4.36 -3.71 18.65
N ASP A 92 -5.14 -2.73 19.12
CA ASP A 92 -5.14 -1.38 18.54
C ASP A 92 -3.74 -0.74 18.56
N ALA A 93 -2.94 -1.00 19.59
CA ALA A 93 -1.53 -0.59 19.62
C ALA A 93 -0.69 -1.28 18.54
N GLY A 94 -0.95 -2.55 18.27
CA GLY A 94 -0.34 -3.29 17.17
C GLY A 94 -0.75 -2.72 15.81
N ILE A 95 -2.03 -2.45 15.60
CA ILE A 95 -2.58 -1.85 14.38
C ILE A 95 -1.89 -0.50 14.12
N ARG A 96 -1.83 0.39 15.12
CA ARG A 96 -1.13 1.68 15.00
C ARG A 96 0.34 1.51 14.62
N SER A 97 1.03 0.54 15.21
CA SER A 97 2.44 0.27 14.92
C SER A 97 2.64 -0.21 13.47
N VAL A 98 1.72 -1.03 12.94
CA VAL A 98 1.76 -1.49 11.55
C VAL A 98 1.48 -0.32 10.59
N ILE A 99 0.47 0.49 10.86
CA ILE A 99 0.14 1.67 10.03
C ILE A 99 1.31 2.68 10.06
N ALA A 100 1.88 2.94 11.23
CA ALA A 100 3.06 3.79 11.35
C ALA A 100 4.22 3.26 10.51
N ARG A 101 4.41 1.94 10.46
CA ARG A 101 5.43 1.32 9.60
C ARG A 101 5.13 1.50 8.12
N LEU A 102 3.88 1.28 7.69
CA LEU A 102 3.44 1.53 6.32
C LEU A 102 3.74 2.99 5.89
N ILE A 103 3.39 3.96 6.73
CA ILE A 103 3.62 5.38 6.46
C ILE A 103 5.12 5.70 6.41
N SER A 104 5.90 5.24 7.39
CA SER A 104 7.36 5.50 7.46
C SER A 104 8.12 4.92 6.26
N THR A 105 7.61 3.84 5.67
CA THR A 105 8.16 3.20 4.45
C THR A 105 7.55 3.73 3.17
N ARG A 106 6.70 4.76 3.23
CA ARG A 106 5.99 5.36 2.09
C ARG A 106 5.10 4.38 1.32
N ASN A 107 4.64 3.32 2.00
CA ASN A 107 3.68 2.37 1.46
C ASN A 107 2.23 2.72 1.80
N ALA A 108 2.01 3.74 2.62
CA ALA A 108 0.70 4.30 2.90
C ALA A 108 0.78 5.79 3.26
N ALA A 109 -0.35 6.48 3.12
CA ALA A 109 -0.56 7.86 3.59
C ALA A 109 -1.99 8.01 4.08
N TRP A 110 -2.22 8.92 5.03
CA TRP A 110 -3.57 9.31 5.41
C TRP A 110 -4.21 10.17 4.32
N GLU A 111 -5.49 9.98 4.05
CA GLU A 111 -6.21 10.82 3.07
C GLU A 111 -6.32 12.27 3.54
N ASP A 112 -6.45 12.48 4.84
CA ASP A 112 -6.59 13.80 5.47
C ASP A 112 -5.28 14.60 5.47
N ASP A 113 -4.14 13.97 5.26
CA ASP A 113 -2.82 14.61 5.21
C ASP A 113 -2.42 15.01 3.77
N GLU A 114 -3.35 14.97 2.81
CA GLU A 114 -3.09 15.36 1.42
C GLU A 114 -2.66 16.84 1.34
N GLY A 115 -1.49 17.05 0.75
CA GLY A 115 -0.88 18.39 0.66
C GLY A 115 -0.09 18.82 1.90
N SER A 116 0.07 17.95 2.89
CA SER A 116 0.95 18.20 4.03
C SER A 116 2.41 17.95 3.64
N ASP A 117 3.28 18.93 3.91
CA ASP A 117 4.75 18.79 3.77
C ASP A 117 5.39 18.03 4.95
N ALA A 118 4.59 17.39 5.80
CA ALA A 118 5.09 16.67 6.97
C ALA A 118 5.96 15.47 6.57
N ASP A 119 7.08 15.28 7.25
CA ASP A 119 7.94 14.12 7.03
C ASP A 119 7.14 12.83 7.36
N PRO A 120 7.11 11.82 6.48
CA PRO A 120 6.44 10.56 6.75
C PRO A 120 6.85 9.89 8.07
N LYS A 121 8.06 10.15 8.55
CA LYS A 121 8.53 9.65 9.86
C LYS A 121 7.83 10.33 11.02
N ASP A 122 7.57 11.63 10.92
CA ASP A 122 6.87 12.39 11.98
C ASP A 122 5.40 12.00 12.02
N VAL A 123 4.76 11.85 10.85
CA VAL A 123 3.38 11.32 10.73
C VAL A 123 3.29 9.91 11.31
N ALA A 124 4.26 9.05 10.99
CA ALA A 124 4.30 7.69 11.54
C ALA A 124 4.48 7.69 13.07
N ALA A 125 5.36 8.53 13.60
CA ALA A 125 5.58 8.65 15.04
C ALA A 125 4.31 9.13 15.76
N SER A 126 3.62 10.14 15.22
CA SER A 126 2.34 10.62 15.76
C SER A 126 1.25 9.56 15.69
N THR A 127 1.18 8.79 14.61
CA THR A 127 0.24 7.67 14.44
C THR A 127 0.48 6.56 15.48
N ALA A 128 1.75 6.19 15.71
CA ALA A 128 2.10 5.16 16.69
C ALA A 128 1.78 5.60 18.13
N ALA A 129 1.96 6.89 18.45
CA ALA A 129 1.74 7.47 19.76
C ALA A 129 0.28 7.85 20.04
N ALA A 130 -0.58 7.94 19.01
CA ALA A 130 -1.96 8.37 19.16
C ALA A 130 -2.74 7.45 20.13
N PRO A 131 -3.56 8.00 21.02
CA PRO A 131 -4.44 7.18 21.86
C PRO A 131 -5.64 6.68 21.05
N GLY A 132 -6.17 5.51 21.42
CA GLY A 132 -7.43 4.98 20.87
C GLY A 132 -7.28 4.19 19.59
N THR A 133 -8.40 4.01 18.90
CA THR A 133 -8.51 3.26 17.64
C THR A 133 -8.25 4.18 16.44
N VAL A 134 -7.78 3.59 15.34
CA VAL A 134 -7.62 4.27 14.04
C VAL A 134 -8.86 4.12 13.15
N SER A 135 -9.92 3.53 13.67
CA SER A 135 -11.20 3.34 12.94
C SER A 135 -11.81 4.69 12.55
N GLY A 136 -12.35 4.77 11.34
CA GLY A 136 -12.94 5.99 10.78
C GLY A 136 -11.94 6.89 10.05
N ARG A 137 -10.63 6.64 10.12
CA ARG A 137 -9.64 7.34 9.27
C ARG A 137 -9.34 6.50 8.03
N ARG A 138 -9.31 7.18 6.90
CA ARG A 138 -9.01 6.54 5.61
C ARG A 138 -7.51 6.55 5.35
N LEU A 139 -7.01 5.36 4.97
CA LEU A 139 -5.62 5.10 4.64
C LEU A 139 -5.50 4.78 3.16
N ARG A 140 -4.68 5.52 2.43
CA ARG A 140 -4.27 5.17 1.06
C ARG A 140 -3.15 4.17 1.12
N LEU A 141 -3.25 3.10 0.32
CA LEU A 141 -2.26 2.03 0.24
C LEU A 141 -1.52 2.11 -1.10
N MET A 142 -0.20 2.20 -1.02
CA MET A 142 0.68 2.29 -2.19
C MET A 142 1.38 0.96 -2.43
N TRP A 143 0.63 -0.03 -2.91
CA TRP A 143 1.19 -1.32 -3.31
C TRP A 143 1.92 -1.25 -4.67
N ARG A 144 1.77 -0.14 -5.43
CA ARG A 144 2.61 0.25 -6.56
C ARG A 144 3.17 1.65 -6.34
N SER A 145 4.41 1.86 -6.73
CA SER A 145 5.02 3.17 -6.61
C SER A 145 4.50 4.13 -7.70
N PRO A 146 4.30 5.43 -7.41
CA PRO A 146 3.96 6.42 -8.42
C PRO A 146 4.95 6.45 -9.59
N ALA A 147 6.23 6.22 -9.32
CA ALA A 147 7.28 6.20 -10.34
C ALA A 147 7.15 5.02 -11.32
N GLU A 148 6.75 3.85 -10.84
CA GLU A 148 6.46 2.67 -11.68
C GLU A 148 5.23 2.92 -12.53
N VAL A 149 4.15 3.42 -11.93
CA VAL A 149 2.93 3.80 -12.66
C VAL A 149 3.22 4.86 -13.71
N GLY A 150 4.02 5.87 -13.39
CA GLY A 150 4.46 6.90 -14.34
C GLY A 150 5.23 6.30 -15.52
N SER A 151 6.11 5.35 -15.27
CA SER A 151 6.86 4.67 -16.34
C SER A 151 5.95 3.85 -17.26
N GLU A 152 4.96 3.16 -16.71
CA GLU A 152 3.95 2.45 -17.51
C GLU A 152 3.04 3.42 -18.27
N LEU A 153 2.68 4.54 -17.66
CA LEU A 153 1.83 5.56 -18.28
C LEU A 153 2.52 6.18 -19.50
N ILE A 154 3.79 6.55 -19.40
CA ILE A 154 4.50 7.13 -20.53
C ILE A 154 4.69 6.10 -21.67
N GLU A 155 4.92 4.83 -21.33
CA GLU A 155 4.97 3.76 -22.32
C GLU A 155 3.61 3.55 -23.03
N PHE A 156 2.51 3.61 -22.27
CA PHE A 156 1.15 3.56 -22.83
C PHE A 156 0.90 4.73 -23.78
N VAL A 157 1.24 5.97 -23.37
CA VAL A 157 1.10 7.19 -24.17
C VAL A 157 1.86 7.08 -25.51
N ARG A 158 3.08 6.53 -25.48
CA ARG A 158 3.89 6.29 -26.68
C ARG A 158 3.25 5.25 -27.61
N LYS A 159 2.80 4.13 -27.05
CA LYS A 159 2.18 3.04 -27.81
C LYS A 159 0.83 3.45 -28.47
N THR A 160 0.09 4.34 -27.81
CA THR A 160 -1.22 4.79 -28.30
C THR A 160 -1.15 6.04 -29.17
N GLY A 161 0.03 6.63 -29.35
CA GLY A 161 0.23 7.85 -30.13
C GLY A 161 -0.35 9.11 -29.47
N MET A 162 -0.48 9.10 -28.14
CA MET A 162 -1.00 10.23 -27.36
C MET A 162 0.09 11.26 -27.04
N SER A 163 1.33 11.11 -27.51
CA SER A 163 2.43 12.04 -27.29
C SER A 163 2.07 13.44 -27.85
N GLY A 164 2.42 14.47 -27.09
CA GLY A 164 2.13 15.88 -27.45
C GLY A 164 0.68 16.31 -27.26
N GLY A 165 -0.23 15.38 -26.94
CA GLY A 165 -1.63 15.68 -26.63
C GLY A 165 -1.84 16.25 -25.23
N ILE A 166 -3.02 16.81 -25.01
CA ILE A 166 -3.51 17.24 -23.69
C ILE A 166 -4.72 16.36 -23.36
N TYR A 167 -4.70 15.73 -22.20
CA TYR A 167 -5.74 14.82 -21.74
C TYR A 167 -6.10 15.16 -20.30
N THR A 168 -7.35 14.94 -19.92
CA THR A 168 -7.75 15.06 -18.52
C THR A 168 -7.29 13.83 -17.74
N LEU A 169 -7.11 13.97 -16.41
CA LEU A 169 -6.83 12.82 -15.56
C LEU A 169 -7.93 11.76 -15.66
N PHE A 170 -9.16 12.19 -15.82
CA PHE A 170 -10.31 11.30 -16.02
C PHE A 170 -10.19 10.45 -17.31
N GLU A 171 -9.89 11.08 -18.45
CA GLU A 171 -9.66 10.38 -19.72
C GLU A 171 -8.49 9.39 -19.63
N LEU A 172 -7.42 9.77 -18.94
CA LEU A 172 -6.30 8.88 -18.70
C LEU A 172 -6.68 7.69 -17.82
N GLN A 173 -7.48 7.91 -16.79
CA GLN A 173 -7.96 6.85 -15.90
C GLN A 173 -8.82 5.83 -16.66
N GLU A 174 -9.71 6.28 -17.54
CA GLU A 174 -10.52 5.39 -18.35
C GLU A 174 -9.70 4.61 -19.39
N SER A 175 -8.74 5.27 -20.03
CA SER A 175 -7.99 4.71 -21.15
C SER A 175 -6.83 3.82 -20.72
N PHE A 176 -6.15 4.18 -19.63
CA PHE A 176 -4.94 3.48 -19.19
C PHE A 176 -5.25 2.32 -18.26
N ARG A 177 -5.83 2.58 -17.09
CA ARG A 177 -6.29 1.59 -16.10
C ARG A 177 -7.24 2.26 -15.10
N ARG A 178 -8.23 1.51 -14.62
CA ARG A 178 -9.00 1.92 -13.44
C ARG A 178 -8.12 1.88 -12.20
N MET A 179 -7.54 3.02 -11.84
CA MET A 179 -6.76 3.20 -10.63
C MET A 179 -7.27 4.41 -9.86
N ASP A 180 -6.83 4.57 -8.63
CA ASP A 180 -7.18 5.75 -7.84
C ASP A 180 -6.66 7.02 -8.53
N PRO A 181 -7.49 8.06 -8.72
CA PRO A 181 -7.10 9.32 -9.35
C PRO A 181 -5.90 9.98 -8.66
N TRP A 182 -5.81 9.83 -7.34
CA TRP A 182 -4.68 10.33 -6.57
C TRP A 182 -3.36 9.69 -7.01
N LEU A 183 -3.31 8.36 -7.18
CA LEU A 183 -2.09 7.69 -7.62
C LEU A 183 -1.68 8.12 -9.04
N LEU A 184 -2.66 8.30 -9.92
CA LEU A 184 -2.41 8.79 -11.28
C LEU A 184 -1.82 10.21 -11.25
N ARG A 185 -2.35 11.08 -10.37
CA ARG A 185 -1.81 12.44 -10.16
C ARG A 185 -0.36 12.39 -9.67
N GLU A 186 -0.06 11.56 -8.66
CA GLU A 186 1.31 11.40 -8.16
C GLU A 186 2.25 10.81 -9.23
N ALA A 187 1.77 9.89 -10.03
CA ALA A 187 2.53 9.35 -11.16
C ALA A 187 2.86 10.44 -12.20
N VAL A 188 1.89 11.31 -12.52
CA VAL A 188 2.10 12.45 -13.42
C VAL A 188 3.10 13.46 -12.82
N LYS A 189 3.06 13.73 -11.52
CA LYS A 189 4.08 14.57 -10.85
C LYS A 189 5.49 13.96 -11.00
N CYS A 190 5.63 12.65 -10.84
CA CYS A 190 6.93 11.99 -11.09
C CYS A 190 7.39 12.11 -12.55
N LEU A 191 6.46 12.18 -13.52
CA LEU A 191 6.78 12.42 -14.91
C LEU A 191 7.16 13.90 -15.16
N GLU A 192 6.50 14.83 -14.47
CA GLU A 192 6.79 16.27 -14.52
C GLU A 192 8.21 16.57 -14.02
N GLU A 193 8.61 15.96 -12.90
CA GLU A 193 9.99 16.04 -12.39
C GLU A 193 11.03 15.55 -13.42
N LYS A 194 10.67 14.62 -14.29
CA LYS A 194 11.49 14.10 -15.38
C LYS A 194 11.36 14.90 -16.68
N GLY A 195 10.50 15.92 -16.71
CA GLY A 195 10.22 16.74 -17.90
C GLY A 195 9.44 16.00 -19.00
N LEU A 196 8.78 14.89 -18.68
CA LEU A 196 8.05 14.04 -19.64
C LEU A 196 6.55 14.38 -19.72
N ALA A 197 6.03 15.08 -18.72
CA ALA A 197 4.65 15.57 -18.68
C ALA A 197 4.59 16.90 -17.93
N VAL A 198 3.49 17.63 -18.09
CA VAL A 198 3.17 18.84 -17.34
C VAL A 198 1.72 18.73 -16.86
N LEU A 199 1.51 18.88 -15.56
CA LEU A 199 0.18 18.96 -14.97
C LEU A 199 -0.37 20.38 -15.15
N MET A 200 -1.52 20.51 -15.77
CA MET A 200 -2.17 21.79 -16.11
C MET A 200 -3.48 21.92 -15.32
N GLY A 201 -3.63 23.01 -14.60
CA GLY A 201 -4.82 23.30 -13.82
C GLY A 201 -4.58 23.15 -12.31
N GLY A 202 -4.97 24.15 -11.53
CA GLY A 202 -4.82 24.18 -10.08
C GLY A 202 -6.11 23.85 -9.32
N SER A 203 -7.00 23.06 -9.93
CA SER A 203 -8.26 22.67 -9.32
C SER A 203 -8.08 21.37 -8.55
N SER A 204 -8.62 21.33 -7.33
CA SER A 204 -8.70 20.09 -6.52
C SER A 204 -9.69 19.05 -7.09
N VAL A 205 -10.27 19.32 -8.27
CA VAL A 205 -11.22 18.43 -8.94
C VAL A 205 -10.50 17.68 -10.06
N PRO A 206 -10.33 16.35 -9.98
CA PRO A 206 -9.59 15.55 -10.97
C PRO A 206 -10.10 15.71 -12.41
N ASP A 207 -11.39 15.96 -12.59
CA ASP A 207 -12.03 16.13 -13.92
C ASP A 207 -11.59 17.42 -14.63
N GLN A 208 -10.98 18.37 -13.90
CA GLN A 208 -10.54 19.67 -14.44
C GLN A 208 -9.01 19.76 -14.59
N GLU A 209 -8.27 18.76 -14.13
CA GLU A 209 -6.83 18.72 -14.30
C GLU A 209 -6.45 18.10 -15.63
N GLY A 210 -5.71 18.88 -16.43
CA GLY A 210 -5.15 18.42 -17.69
C GLY A 210 -3.72 17.95 -17.54
N VAL A 211 -3.33 16.97 -18.31
CA VAL A 211 -1.94 16.49 -18.44
C VAL A 211 -1.51 16.68 -19.88
N LYS A 212 -0.41 17.40 -20.09
CA LYS A 212 0.24 17.52 -21.38
C LYS A 212 1.49 16.67 -21.38
N PHE A 213 1.57 15.71 -22.30
CA PHE A 213 2.78 14.91 -22.49
C PHE A 213 3.77 15.60 -23.41
N ALA A 214 5.07 15.44 -23.13
CA ALA A 214 6.12 15.95 -23.98
C ALA A 214 6.06 15.31 -25.39
N ASN A 215 6.44 16.08 -26.42
CA ASN A 215 6.70 15.52 -27.74
C ASN A 215 8.04 14.76 -27.69
N GLU A 216 8.09 13.61 -28.31
CA GLU A 216 9.38 12.94 -28.60
C GLU A 216 10.12 13.65 -29.73
#